data_7ef97125434fd2e2eeb64979dffe2a34
#
_entry.id   7ef97125434fd2e2eeb64979dffe2a34
#
_cell.length_a   1.000
_cell.length_b   1.000
_cell.length_c   1.000
_cell.angle_alpha   90.00
_cell.angle_beta   90.00
_cell.angle_gamma   90.00
#
_symmetry.space_group_name_H-M   'P 1'
#
loop_
_entity.id
_entity.type
_entity.pdbx_description
1 polymer ?
#
loop_
_entity_poly.entity_id
_entity_poly.type
_entity_poly.pdbx_seq_one_letter_code
_entity_poly.pdbx_strand_id
1 'polypeptide(L)'
;MKVQRIQAIENLIHEKGSISLDDLCEQFNVSKNTVRRDIAKLLQKNTIQKVYGGVVSLYNNPEEIRPFENRDTENHTEKQLIGKAAADFIEENDLIFIDSGTTTSCLAVALPKDKEITIITNSLDVINFASEMDNVKLIVIGSTFKTSTKSFVGVENWGFFEKYNITKAFMAATALSTTHGVMNSDILEYEIKRHMMEKATAKFLLVDHTKVDKSALLTYGELAEFDWLVTSKDMAGGCLGYCEDVGVLVRLV
;
A
#
# COMPACT_ATOMS: atom_id res chain seq x y z
N MET A 1 -2.24 5.63 -36.57
CA MET A 1 -1.06 4.74 -36.52
C MET A 1 0.04 5.24 -35.56
N LYS A 2 0.69 6.40 -35.75
CA LYS A 2 1.82 6.83 -34.89
C LYS A 2 1.43 7.16 -33.44
N VAL A 3 0.32 7.87 -33.21
CA VAL A 3 -0.19 8.24 -31.88
C VAL A 3 -0.62 6.99 -31.10
N GLN A 4 -1.31 6.08 -31.75
CA GLN A 4 -1.75 4.80 -31.17
C GLN A 4 -0.55 3.94 -30.74
N ARG A 5 0.53 3.91 -31.53
CA ARG A 5 1.75 3.16 -31.17
C ARG A 5 2.46 3.77 -29.96
N ILE A 6 2.57 5.10 -29.88
CA ILE A 6 3.18 5.77 -28.72
C ILE A 6 2.38 5.45 -27.45
N GLN A 7 1.06 5.49 -27.53
CA GLN A 7 0.20 5.14 -26.39
C GLN A 7 0.34 3.65 -26.01
N ALA A 8 0.42 2.76 -26.98
CA ALA A 8 0.63 1.33 -26.75
C ALA A 8 2.02 1.04 -26.14
N ILE A 9 3.07 1.77 -26.57
CA ILE A 9 4.41 1.70 -25.96
C ILE A 9 4.35 2.21 -24.51
N GLU A 10 3.68 3.33 -24.25
CA GLU A 10 3.51 3.90 -22.89
C GLU A 10 2.81 2.90 -21.98
N ASN A 11 1.69 2.34 -22.40
CA ASN A 11 0.95 1.33 -21.63
C ASN A 11 1.80 0.10 -21.32
N LEU A 12 2.55 -0.41 -22.31
CA LEU A 12 3.40 -1.58 -22.11
C LEU A 12 4.56 -1.31 -21.13
N ILE A 13 5.15 -0.10 -21.18
CA ILE A 13 6.20 0.29 -20.22
C ILE A 13 5.60 0.36 -18.80
N HIS A 14 4.37 0.87 -18.67
CA HIS A 14 3.69 0.95 -17.38
C HIS A 14 3.29 -0.44 -16.86
N GLU A 15 2.82 -1.33 -17.74
CA GLU A 15 2.46 -2.70 -17.38
C GLU A 15 3.66 -3.52 -16.90
N LYS A 16 4.81 -3.41 -17.59
CA LYS A 16 6.03 -4.17 -17.27
C LYS A 16 6.95 -3.50 -16.23
N GLY A 17 6.68 -2.25 -15.88
CA GLY A 17 7.55 -1.44 -15.02
C GLY A 17 8.86 -1.03 -15.69
N SER A 18 9.52 -1.92 -16.40
CA SER A 18 10.73 -1.67 -17.19
C SER A 18 10.75 -2.53 -18.45
N ILE A 19 11.37 -2.03 -19.53
CA ILE A 19 11.53 -2.77 -20.78
C ILE A 19 12.76 -2.29 -21.54
N SER A 20 13.46 -3.23 -22.19
CA SER A 20 14.61 -2.89 -23.04
C SER A 20 14.17 -2.24 -24.36
N LEU A 21 15.08 -1.47 -24.98
CA LEU A 21 14.84 -0.93 -26.32
C LEU A 21 14.72 -2.04 -27.38
N ASP A 22 15.39 -3.14 -27.16
CA ASP A 22 15.39 -4.28 -28.10
C ASP A 22 14.04 -5.01 -28.04
N ASP A 23 13.50 -5.27 -26.85
CA ASP A 23 12.18 -5.87 -26.67
C ASP A 23 11.07 -4.97 -27.26
N LEU A 24 11.19 -3.64 -27.10
CA LEU A 24 10.25 -2.71 -27.72
C LEU A 24 10.30 -2.76 -29.26
N CYS A 25 11.52 -2.91 -29.83
CA CYS A 25 11.67 -3.06 -31.27
C CYS A 25 11.01 -4.34 -31.78
N GLU A 26 11.21 -5.44 -31.06
CA GLU A 26 10.63 -6.73 -31.40
C GLU A 26 9.10 -6.71 -31.29
N GLN A 27 8.56 -6.26 -30.17
CA GLN A 27 7.15 -6.29 -29.87
C GLN A 27 6.30 -5.39 -30.79
N PHE A 28 6.85 -4.24 -31.19
CA PHE A 28 6.18 -3.30 -32.09
C PHE A 28 6.62 -3.43 -33.56
N ASN A 29 7.53 -4.33 -33.85
CA ASN A 29 8.11 -4.55 -35.18
C ASN A 29 8.58 -3.25 -35.85
N VAL A 30 9.39 -2.46 -35.12
CA VAL A 30 9.91 -1.18 -35.57
C VAL A 30 11.41 -1.04 -35.29
N SER A 31 12.08 -0.17 -36.05
CA SER A 31 13.50 0.08 -35.87
C SER A 31 13.82 0.76 -34.53
N LYS A 32 15.03 0.53 -34.02
CA LYS A 32 15.57 1.18 -32.81
C LYS A 32 15.49 2.72 -32.87
N ASN A 33 15.65 3.31 -34.04
CA ASN A 33 15.51 4.75 -34.24
C ASN A 33 14.06 5.21 -34.09
N THR A 34 13.09 4.40 -34.51
CA THR A 34 11.67 4.68 -34.35
C THR A 34 11.28 4.63 -32.86
N VAL A 35 11.70 3.56 -32.15
CA VAL A 35 11.48 3.44 -30.70
C VAL A 35 12.09 4.62 -29.93
N ARG A 36 13.34 5.00 -30.22
CA ARG A 36 13.99 6.15 -29.58
C ARG A 36 13.25 7.47 -29.78
N ARG A 37 12.67 7.69 -30.98
CA ARG A 37 11.85 8.90 -31.25
C ARG A 37 10.52 8.88 -30.51
N ASP A 38 9.90 7.72 -30.37
CA ASP A 38 8.63 7.57 -29.65
C ASP A 38 8.87 7.74 -28.14
N ILE A 39 9.92 7.13 -27.61
CA ILE A 39 10.38 7.30 -26.21
C ILE A 39 10.72 8.78 -25.91
N ALA A 40 11.42 9.48 -26.80
CA ALA A 40 11.74 10.88 -26.60
C ALA A 40 10.50 11.78 -26.39
N LYS A 41 9.34 11.39 -26.97
CA LYS A 41 8.08 12.09 -26.73
C LYS A 41 7.44 11.74 -25.39
N LEU A 42 7.59 10.49 -24.95
CA LEU A 42 7.10 10.04 -23.65
C LEU A 42 7.93 10.63 -22.50
N LEU A 43 9.24 10.80 -22.69
CA LEU A 43 10.11 11.50 -21.74
C LEU A 43 9.67 12.97 -21.50
N GLN A 44 9.11 13.63 -22.52
CA GLN A 44 8.58 15.00 -22.35
C GLN A 44 7.33 15.06 -21.47
N LYS A 45 6.61 13.94 -21.33
CA LYS A 45 5.43 13.84 -20.46
C LYS A 45 5.80 13.53 -19.00
N ASN A 46 7.07 13.26 -18.69
CA ASN A 46 7.53 12.80 -17.38
C ASN A 46 6.82 11.53 -16.88
N THR A 47 6.39 10.64 -17.79
CA THR A 47 5.74 9.36 -17.45
C THR A 47 6.71 8.19 -17.42
N ILE A 48 7.91 8.36 -18.03
CA ILE A 48 8.96 7.35 -18.11
C ILE A 48 10.35 7.97 -17.91
N GLN A 49 11.30 7.15 -17.48
CA GLN A 49 12.72 7.53 -17.35
C GLN A 49 13.61 6.61 -18.21
N LYS A 50 14.63 7.20 -18.82
CA LYS A 50 15.62 6.44 -19.58
C LYS A 50 16.67 5.86 -18.64
N VAL A 51 16.97 4.56 -18.80
CA VAL A 51 18.04 3.84 -18.12
C VAL A 51 19.00 3.23 -19.15
N TYR A 52 20.12 2.66 -18.69
CA TYR A 52 21.05 1.98 -19.58
C TYR A 52 20.38 0.79 -20.27
N GLY A 53 20.31 0.81 -21.60
CA GLY A 53 19.71 -0.25 -22.42
C GLY A 53 18.18 -0.24 -22.55
N GLY A 54 17.46 0.61 -21.81
CA GLY A 54 15.98 0.57 -21.79
C GLY A 54 15.31 1.82 -21.26
N VAL A 55 14.08 1.64 -20.87
CA VAL A 55 13.23 2.63 -20.20
C VAL A 55 12.53 2.00 -19.02
N VAL A 56 12.34 2.79 -17.98
CA VAL A 56 11.52 2.43 -16.82
C VAL A 56 10.33 3.36 -16.75
N SER A 57 9.21 2.85 -16.30
CA SER A 57 8.08 3.67 -15.92
C SER A 57 8.49 4.56 -14.73
N LEU A 58 8.21 5.84 -14.81
CA LEU A 58 8.26 6.70 -13.61
C LEU A 58 7.05 6.44 -12.73
N TYR A 59 6.07 5.79 -13.30
CA TYR A 59 4.98 5.14 -12.62
C TYR A 59 5.40 3.67 -12.38
N ASN A 60 6.40 3.47 -11.52
CA ASN A 60 7.02 2.16 -11.29
C ASN A 60 6.12 1.14 -10.60
N ASN A 61 4.82 1.41 -10.57
CA ASN A 61 3.85 0.45 -10.10
C ASN A 61 2.51 0.66 -10.81
N PRO A 62 1.96 -0.31 -11.55
CA PRO A 62 0.58 -0.24 -12.00
C PRO A 62 -0.41 0.03 -10.86
N GLU A 63 -0.03 -0.33 -9.62
CA GLU A 63 -0.79 -0.05 -8.41
C GLU A 63 -0.62 1.38 -7.88
N GLU A 64 0.49 2.05 -8.19
CA GLU A 64 0.72 3.46 -7.82
C GLU A 64 -0.26 4.43 -8.48
N ILE A 65 -0.74 4.06 -9.66
CA ILE A 65 -1.65 4.86 -10.49
C ILE A 65 -3.10 4.41 -10.35
N ARG A 66 -3.34 3.24 -9.74
CA ARG A 66 -4.70 2.75 -9.56
C ARG A 66 -5.41 3.63 -8.54
N PRO A 67 -6.49 4.33 -8.96
CA PRO A 67 -7.33 5.09 -8.05
C PRO A 67 -7.75 4.21 -6.85
N PHE A 68 -7.92 4.82 -5.70
CA PHE A 68 -8.37 4.12 -4.51
C PHE A 68 -9.64 3.30 -4.77
N GLU A 69 -10.59 3.85 -5.53
CA GLU A 69 -11.84 3.20 -5.89
C GLU A 69 -11.63 1.87 -6.63
N ASN A 70 -10.66 1.80 -7.54
CA ASN A 70 -10.37 0.58 -8.28
C ASN A 70 -9.76 -0.49 -7.37
N ARG A 71 -8.87 -0.07 -6.46
CA ARG A 71 -8.27 -0.97 -5.46
C ARG A 71 -9.28 -1.44 -4.44
N ASP A 72 -10.26 -0.62 -4.09
CA ASP A 72 -11.30 -0.95 -3.11
C ASP A 72 -12.24 -2.05 -3.62
N THR A 73 -12.59 -2.01 -4.90
CA THR A 73 -13.45 -3.03 -5.52
C THR A 73 -12.75 -4.37 -5.78
N GLU A 74 -11.41 -4.36 -5.96
CA GLU A 74 -10.63 -5.58 -6.17
C GLU A 74 -10.51 -6.39 -4.88
N ASN A 75 -10.79 -7.71 -4.95
CA ASN A 75 -10.70 -8.64 -3.82
C ASN A 75 -11.50 -8.16 -2.58
N HIS A 76 -12.57 -7.43 -2.80
CA HIS A 76 -13.33 -6.78 -1.71
C HIS A 76 -13.80 -7.77 -0.64
N THR A 77 -14.32 -8.95 -1.04
CA THR A 77 -14.75 -9.99 -0.11
C THR A 77 -13.60 -10.50 0.76
N GLU A 78 -12.43 -10.74 0.17
CA GLU A 78 -11.21 -11.14 0.88
C GLU A 78 -10.79 -10.09 1.90
N LYS A 79 -10.74 -8.81 1.49
CA LYS A 79 -10.41 -7.69 2.38
C LYS A 79 -11.39 -7.52 3.52
N GLN A 80 -12.69 -7.75 3.29
CA GLN A 80 -13.70 -7.76 4.35
C GLN A 80 -13.44 -8.86 5.38
N LEU A 81 -13.07 -10.07 4.94
CA LEU A 81 -12.72 -11.17 5.85
C LEU A 81 -11.46 -10.83 6.66
N ILE A 82 -10.43 -10.27 6.00
CA ILE A 82 -9.20 -9.81 6.65
C ILE A 82 -9.50 -8.73 7.69
N GLY A 83 -10.27 -7.70 7.32
CA GLY A 83 -10.66 -6.61 8.22
C GLY A 83 -11.44 -7.12 9.43
N LYS A 84 -12.39 -8.03 9.21
CA LYS A 84 -13.16 -8.65 10.29
C LYS A 84 -12.28 -9.45 11.25
N ALA A 85 -11.36 -10.26 10.72
CA ALA A 85 -10.43 -11.03 11.55
C ALA A 85 -9.44 -10.14 12.31
N ALA A 86 -9.05 -9.01 11.72
CA ALA A 86 -8.21 -8.02 12.39
C ALA A 86 -8.95 -7.32 13.54
N ALA A 87 -10.26 -7.12 13.44
CA ALA A 87 -11.07 -6.52 14.52
C ALA A 87 -11.10 -7.41 15.79
N ASP A 88 -10.92 -8.72 15.67
CA ASP A 88 -10.87 -9.64 16.82
C ASP A 88 -9.69 -9.34 17.77
N PHE A 89 -8.64 -8.67 17.28
CA PHE A 89 -7.47 -8.28 18.08
C PHE A 89 -7.64 -6.98 18.85
N ILE A 90 -8.73 -6.23 18.62
CA ILE A 90 -8.96 -4.96 19.32
C ILE A 90 -9.54 -5.24 20.71
N GLU A 91 -8.94 -4.63 21.72
CA GLU A 91 -9.31 -4.78 23.12
C GLU A 91 -9.86 -3.48 23.71
N GLU A 92 -10.49 -3.60 24.87
CA GLU A 92 -11.00 -2.47 25.64
C GLU A 92 -9.87 -1.48 25.98
N ASN A 93 -10.10 -0.19 25.79
CA ASN A 93 -9.16 0.92 26.02
C ASN A 93 -7.91 0.90 25.13
N ASP A 94 -7.89 0.15 24.03
CA ASP A 94 -6.80 0.22 23.07
C ASP A 94 -6.65 1.63 22.47
N LEU A 95 -5.41 2.02 22.26
CA LEU A 95 -5.05 3.13 21.39
C LEU A 95 -4.40 2.55 20.12
N ILE A 96 -5.18 2.54 19.04
CA ILE A 96 -4.78 1.89 17.80
C ILE A 96 -4.49 2.89 16.68
N PHE A 97 -3.55 2.53 15.83
CA PHE A 97 -3.38 3.18 14.53
C PHE A 97 -4.01 2.32 13.44
N ILE A 98 -4.84 2.93 12.60
CA ILE A 98 -5.40 2.32 11.39
C ILE A 98 -4.89 3.09 10.18
N ASP A 99 -4.11 2.42 9.34
CA ASP A 99 -3.47 2.96 8.16
C ASP A 99 -4.46 3.24 7.01
N SER A 100 -4.05 4.06 6.05
CA SER A 100 -4.82 4.39 4.85
C SER A 100 -4.66 3.33 3.76
N GLY A 101 -5.49 2.32 3.76
CA GLY A 101 -5.50 1.28 2.73
C GLY A 101 -6.89 0.68 2.56
N THR A 102 -7.18 0.10 1.39
CA THR A 102 -8.48 -0.53 1.14
C THR A 102 -8.74 -1.75 2.04
N THR A 103 -7.69 -2.46 2.47
CA THR A 103 -7.82 -3.57 3.42
C THR A 103 -8.06 -3.09 4.85
N THR A 104 -7.35 -2.04 5.27
CA THR A 104 -7.53 -1.42 6.59
C THR A 104 -8.85 -0.64 6.71
N SER A 105 -9.38 -0.10 5.60
CA SER A 105 -10.73 0.46 5.58
C SER A 105 -11.80 -0.59 5.87
N CYS A 106 -11.60 -1.85 5.47
CA CYS A 106 -12.50 -2.95 5.81
C CYS A 106 -12.47 -3.27 7.33
N LEU A 107 -11.35 -3.07 8.02
CA LEU A 107 -11.30 -3.16 9.48
C LEU A 107 -12.20 -2.10 10.13
N ALA A 108 -12.22 -0.86 9.61
CA ALA A 108 -13.06 0.20 10.16
C ALA A 108 -14.55 -0.14 10.16
N VAL A 109 -15.03 -0.87 9.14
CA VAL A 109 -16.41 -1.37 9.07
C VAL A 109 -16.72 -2.41 10.14
N ALA A 110 -15.69 -3.14 10.59
CA ALA A 110 -15.80 -4.24 11.56
C ALA A 110 -15.41 -3.85 13.00
N LEU A 111 -15.22 -2.56 13.28
CA LEU A 111 -14.84 -2.08 14.62
C LEU A 111 -15.85 -2.52 15.69
N PRO A 112 -15.38 -2.93 16.89
CA PRO A 112 -16.24 -3.33 17.98
C PRO A 112 -17.05 -2.13 18.50
N LYS A 113 -18.36 -2.34 18.70
CA LYS A 113 -19.27 -1.30 19.22
C LYS A 113 -19.41 -1.31 20.73
N ASP A 114 -18.88 -2.34 21.35
CA ASP A 114 -18.97 -2.64 22.80
C ASP A 114 -17.68 -2.36 23.56
N LYS A 115 -16.66 -1.80 22.90
CA LYS A 115 -15.34 -1.48 23.48
C LYS A 115 -15.03 0.00 23.30
N GLU A 116 -14.65 0.67 24.37
CA GLU A 116 -14.10 2.03 24.30
C GLU A 116 -12.70 1.99 23.71
N ILE A 117 -12.47 2.67 22.57
CA ILE A 117 -11.17 2.68 21.89
C ILE A 117 -10.78 4.09 21.44
N THR A 118 -9.47 4.31 21.32
CA THR A 118 -8.94 5.52 20.68
C THR A 118 -8.30 5.15 19.36
N ILE A 119 -8.71 5.79 18.28
CA ILE A 119 -8.18 5.55 16.94
C ILE A 119 -7.36 6.74 16.48
N ILE A 120 -6.12 6.49 16.04
CA ILE A 120 -5.32 7.42 15.24
C ILE A 120 -5.37 6.94 13.80
N THR A 121 -5.68 7.82 12.86
CA THR A 121 -5.70 7.46 11.44
C THR A 121 -5.45 8.65 10.52
N ASN A 122 -4.97 8.37 9.33
CA ASN A 122 -4.88 9.29 8.22
C ASN A 122 -5.85 8.94 7.06
N SER A 123 -6.68 7.92 7.22
CA SER A 123 -7.62 7.43 6.21
C SER A 123 -8.95 8.17 6.28
N LEU A 124 -9.41 8.74 5.15
CA LEU A 124 -10.73 9.36 5.08
C LEU A 124 -11.86 8.34 5.35
N ASP A 125 -11.73 7.11 4.84
CA ASP A 125 -12.77 6.10 5.02
C ASP A 125 -12.86 5.64 6.48
N VAL A 126 -11.72 5.46 7.17
CA VAL A 126 -11.69 5.17 8.61
C VAL A 126 -12.31 6.32 9.41
N ILE A 127 -12.00 7.58 9.05
CA ILE A 127 -12.59 8.77 9.70
C ILE A 127 -14.11 8.74 9.54
N ASN A 128 -14.62 8.51 8.34
CA ASN A 128 -16.05 8.49 8.09
C ASN A 128 -16.77 7.41 8.93
N PHE A 129 -16.25 6.20 8.99
CA PHE A 129 -16.83 5.12 9.79
C PHE A 129 -16.73 5.38 11.29
N ALA A 130 -15.54 5.77 11.77
CA ALA A 130 -15.31 5.97 13.19
C ALA A 130 -16.04 7.19 13.76
N SER A 131 -16.31 8.22 12.95
CA SER A 131 -17.03 9.43 13.38
C SER A 131 -18.50 9.18 13.73
N GLU A 132 -19.08 8.09 13.29
CA GLU A 132 -20.45 7.67 13.58
C GLU A 132 -20.55 6.78 14.85
N MET A 133 -19.42 6.53 15.54
CA MET A 133 -19.35 5.63 16.69
C MET A 133 -19.14 6.39 17.99
N ASP A 134 -20.07 6.26 18.93
CA ASP A 134 -20.01 6.96 20.23
C ASP A 134 -18.91 6.45 21.15
N ASN A 135 -18.49 5.18 20.96
CA ASN A 135 -17.43 4.50 21.73
C ASN A 135 -16.02 4.72 21.19
N VAL A 136 -15.86 5.59 20.18
CA VAL A 136 -14.56 5.83 19.54
C VAL A 136 -14.10 7.27 19.78
N LYS A 137 -12.89 7.41 20.35
CA LYS A 137 -12.18 8.69 20.35
C LYS A 137 -11.28 8.74 19.10
N LEU A 138 -11.58 9.64 18.17
CA LEU A 138 -10.88 9.75 16.90
C LEU A 138 -9.83 10.86 16.91
N ILE A 139 -8.62 10.54 16.45
CA ILE A 139 -7.50 11.46 16.26
C ILE A 139 -7.05 11.35 14.80
N VAL A 140 -7.10 12.46 14.06
CA VAL A 140 -6.71 12.50 12.65
C VAL A 140 -5.28 12.98 12.50
N ILE A 141 -4.51 12.27 11.67
CA ILE A 141 -3.12 12.61 11.32
C ILE A 141 -3.04 13.13 9.89
N GLY A 142 -2.17 14.13 9.65
CA GLY A 142 -1.96 14.76 8.34
C GLY A 142 -2.74 16.07 8.16
N SER A 143 -2.15 16.99 7.43
CA SER A 143 -2.69 18.34 7.19
C SER A 143 -3.28 18.52 5.78
N THR A 144 -2.86 17.68 4.83
CA THR A 144 -3.23 17.81 3.41
C THR A 144 -3.94 16.56 2.91
N PHE A 145 -5.14 16.71 2.38
CA PHE A 145 -5.88 15.61 1.79
C PHE A 145 -5.37 15.26 0.40
N LYS A 146 -5.08 13.98 0.18
CA LYS A 146 -4.65 13.41 -1.10
C LYS A 146 -5.76 12.54 -1.68
N THR A 147 -6.37 13.00 -2.77
CA THR A 147 -7.52 12.34 -3.41
C THR A 147 -7.17 10.94 -3.94
N SER A 148 -5.98 10.76 -4.53
CA SER A 148 -5.58 9.47 -5.15
C SER A 148 -5.49 8.31 -4.18
N THR A 149 -5.20 8.59 -2.91
CA THR A 149 -5.09 7.60 -1.82
C THR A 149 -6.21 7.70 -0.79
N LYS A 150 -7.10 8.72 -0.92
CA LYS A 150 -8.12 9.06 0.09
C LYS A 150 -7.54 9.17 1.50
N SER A 151 -6.36 9.73 1.60
CA SER A 151 -5.64 9.86 2.87
C SER A 151 -5.21 11.30 3.14
N PHE A 152 -5.01 11.60 4.42
CA PHE A 152 -4.38 12.83 4.87
C PHE A 152 -2.88 12.58 5.03
N VAL A 153 -2.07 13.46 4.45
CA VAL A 153 -0.61 13.39 4.46
C VAL A 153 0.00 14.72 4.92
N GLY A 154 1.32 14.79 5.05
CA GLY A 154 2.00 16.01 5.51
C GLY A 154 1.82 16.22 7.01
N VAL A 155 2.68 15.63 7.81
CA VAL A 155 2.72 15.82 9.27
C VAL A 155 3.79 16.85 9.59
N GLU A 156 3.37 18.05 9.97
CA GLU A 156 4.30 19.14 10.28
C GLU A 156 4.98 19.00 11.66
N ASN A 157 4.31 18.35 12.59
CA ASN A 157 4.81 18.21 13.98
C ASN A 157 4.59 16.79 14.52
N TRP A 158 5.58 15.94 14.35
CA TRP A 158 5.61 14.60 14.92
C TRP A 158 5.63 14.60 16.44
N GLY A 159 6.20 15.62 17.09
CA GLY A 159 6.23 15.76 18.56
C GLY A 159 4.84 15.76 19.20
N PHE A 160 3.78 16.10 18.46
CA PHE A 160 2.41 15.96 18.95
C PHE A 160 2.04 14.50 19.22
N PHE A 161 2.55 13.57 18.43
CA PHE A 161 2.24 12.14 18.50
C PHE A 161 3.15 11.38 19.47
N GLU A 162 4.29 12.00 19.89
CA GLU A 162 5.24 11.38 20.84
C GLU A 162 4.62 11.00 22.19
N LYS A 163 3.60 11.73 22.63
CA LYS A 163 2.89 11.48 23.90
C LYS A 163 1.92 10.30 23.88
N TYR A 164 1.66 9.74 22.71
CA TYR A 164 0.71 8.64 22.56
C TYR A 164 1.43 7.30 22.61
N ASN A 165 0.92 6.39 23.43
CA ASN A 165 1.40 5.01 23.56
C ASN A 165 0.50 4.12 22.70
N ILE A 166 0.84 3.97 21.42
CA ILE A 166 0.06 3.19 20.47
C ILE A 166 0.19 1.71 20.81
N THR A 167 -0.91 1.07 21.19
CA THR A 167 -0.91 -0.35 21.57
C THR A 167 -0.79 -1.24 20.35
N LYS A 168 -1.54 -0.93 19.28
CA LYS A 168 -1.58 -1.74 18.05
C LYS A 168 -1.58 -0.85 16.81
N ALA A 169 -0.80 -1.22 15.78
CA ALA A 169 -0.86 -0.60 14.46
C ALA A 169 -1.34 -1.62 13.43
N PHE A 170 -2.42 -1.29 12.74
CA PHE A 170 -2.97 -2.06 11.63
C PHE A 170 -2.52 -1.42 10.32
N MET A 171 -1.58 -2.07 9.65
CA MET A 171 -0.86 -1.53 8.50
C MET A 171 -1.28 -2.20 7.20
N ALA A 172 -1.36 -1.42 6.14
CA ALA A 172 -1.57 -1.91 4.78
C ALA A 172 -0.30 -1.76 3.94
N ALA A 173 -0.17 -2.57 2.90
CA ALA A 173 0.92 -2.48 1.96
C ALA A 173 0.44 -2.36 0.50
N THR A 174 1.23 -1.68 -0.32
CA THR A 174 1.09 -1.71 -1.77
C THR A 174 1.66 -3.01 -2.33
N ALA A 175 2.80 -3.43 -1.78
CA ALA A 175 3.51 -4.65 -2.18
C ALA A 175 4.22 -5.27 -0.98
N LEU A 176 4.44 -6.58 -1.07
CA LEU A 176 5.12 -7.40 -0.07
C LEU A 176 6.06 -8.39 -0.75
N SER A 177 7.28 -8.47 -0.25
CA SER A 177 8.28 -9.43 -0.70
C SER A 177 9.13 -9.89 0.48
N THR A 178 9.49 -11.17 0.51
CA THR A 178 10.41 -11.73 1.51
C THR A 178 11.83 -11.19 1.40
N THR A 179 12.18 -10.60 0.25
CA THR A 179 13.51 -10.03 -0.01
C THR A 179 13.59 -8.51 0.15
N HIS A 180 12.47 -7.80 -0.03
CA HIS A 180 12.42 -6.33 0.00
C HIS A 180 11.51 -5.79 1.10
N GLY A 181 10.90 -6.68 1.89
CA GLY A 181 10.01 -6.28 2.99
C GLY A 181 8.64 -5.78 2.55
N VAL A 182 8.06 -4.91 3.34
CA VAL A 182 6.71 -4.37 3.21
C VAL A 182 6.79 -2.96 2.65
N MET A 183 6.14 -2.74 1.50
CA MET A 183 6.40 -1.58 0.66
C MET A 183 5.18 -0.70 0.43
N ASN A 184 5.46 0.58 0.19
CA ASN A 184 4.48 1.61 -0.20
C ASN A 184 4.99 2.42 -1.39
N SER A 185 4.08 3.04 -2.14
CA SER A 185 4.42 3.82 -3.34
C SER A 185 4.46 5.33 -3.11
N ASP A 186 3.98 5.80 -1.98
CA ASP A 186 3.83 7.23 -1.68
C ASP A 186 4.80 7.69 -0.59
N ILE A 187 5.63 8.71 -0.90
CA ILE A 187 6.64 9.23 0.04
C ILE A 187 6.01 9.84 1.29
N LEU A 188 4.89 10.54 1.16
CA LEU A 188 4.26 11.21 2.30
C LEU A 188 3.51 10.22 3.21
N GLU A 189 2.94 9.17 2.63
CA GLU A 189 2.39 8.06 3.41
C GLU A 189 3.49 7.21 4.05
N TYR A 190 4.63 7.03 3.36
CA TYR A 190 5.78 6.30 3.89
C TYR A 190 6.24 6.88 5.23
N GLU A 191 6.33 8.19 5.37
CA GLU A 191 6.75 8.83 6.62
C GLU A 191 5.80 8.51 7.77
N ILE A 192 4.49 8.52 7.51
CA ILE A 192 3.48 8.15 8.51
C ILE A 192 3.64 6.68 8.90
N LYS A 193 3.73 5.80 7.90
CA LYS A 193 3.89 4.35 8.14
C LYS A 193 5.14 4.05 8.97
N ARG A 194 6.30 4.61 8.60
CA ARG A 194 7.55 4.42 9.36
C ARG A 194 7.41 4.86 10.81
N HIS A 195 6.87 6.04 11.03
CA HIS A 195 6.70 6.57 12.39
C HIS A 195 5.75 5.69 13.22
N MET A 196 4.65 5.22 12.64
CA MET A 196 3.71 4.33 13.34
C MET A 196 4.30 2.95 13.62
N MET A 197 5.12 2.41 12.71
CA MET A 197 5.88 1.18 12.94
C MET A 197 6.85 1.29 14.11
N GLU A 198 7.48 2.45 14.31
CA GLU A 198 8.39 2.70 15.41
C GLU A 198 7.67 2.88 16.77
N LYS A 199 6.44 3.41 16.74
CA LYS A 199 5.66 3.76 17.93
C LYS A 199 4.79 2.64 18.48
N ALA A 200 4.27 1.77 17.61
CA ALA A 200 3.33 0.75 18.01
C ALA A 200 4.00 -0.39 18.79
N THR A 201 3.32 -0.85 19.85
CA THR A 201 3.75 -2.01 20.63
C THR A 201 3.55 -3.31 19.85
N ALA A 202 2.38 -3.49 19.23
CA ALA A 202 2.08 -4.64 18.38
C ALA A 202 1.72 -4.17 16.96
N LYS A 203 2.23 -4.89 15.96
CA LYS A 203 2.16 -4.52 14.55
C LYS A 203 1.47 -5.59 13.74
N PHE A 204 0.38 -5.23 13.09
CA PHE A 204 -0.45 -6.12 12.28
C PHE A 204 -0.36 -5.70 10.82
N LEU A 205 0.06 -6.61 9.96
CA LEU A 205 0.04 -6.41 8.51
C LEU A 205 -1.23 -7.02 7.92
N LEU A 206 -2.05 -6.21 7.27
CA LEU A 206 -3.30 -6.60 6.64
C LEU A 206 -3.15 -6.52 5.11
N VAL A 207 -3.03 -7.66 4.46
CA VAL A 207 -2.84 -7.70 3.00
C VAL A 207 -3.59 -8.87 2.37
N ASP A 208 -4.15 -8.64 1.20
CA ASP A 208 -4.69 -9.70 0.35
C ASP A 208 -3.55 -10.43 -0.40
N HIS A 209 -3.82 -11.64 -0.90
CA HIS A 209 -2.83 -12.49 -1.55
C HIS A 209 -2.14 -11.85 -2.76
N THR A 210 -2.76 -10.87 -3.41
CA THR A 210 -2.23 -10.24 -4.63
C THR A 210 -1.07 -9.29 -4.36
N LYS A 211 -0.75 -9.01 -3.10
CA LYS A 211 0.33 -8.08 -2.72
C LYS A 211 1.71 -8.73 -2.66
N VAL A 212 1.75 -10.06 -2.63
CA VAL A 212 3.00 -10.83 -2.55
C VAL A 212 3.73 -10.85 -3.88
N ASP A 213 5.06 -10.93 -3.80
CA ASP A 213 6.00 -10.97 -4.94
C ASP A 213 5.88 -9.77 -5.89
N LYS A 214 5.43 -8.65 -5.34
CA LYS A 214 5.40 -7.36 -6.03
C LYS A 214 6.41 -6.40 -5.42
N SER A 215 6.71 -5.32 -6.13
CA SER A 215 7.58 -4.25 -5.69
C SER A 215 6.86 -2.92 -5.71
N ALA A 216 7.18 -2.06 -4.74
CA ALA A 216 6.76 -0.68 -4.68
C ALA A 216 7.96 0.24 -4.43
N LEU A 217 7.74 1.54 -4.43
CA LEU A 217 8.82 2.54 -4.42
C LEU A 217 9.66 2.51 -3.13
N LEU A 218 9.03 2.31 -1.97
CA LEU A 218 9.65 2.52 -0.66
C LEU A 218 9.33 1.35 0.28
N THR A 219 10.34 0.77 0.89
CA THR A 219 10.19 -0.21 1.98
C THR A 219 10.04 0.51 3.31
N TYR A 220 8.88 0.37 3.96
CA TYR A 220 8.62 1.01 5.25
C TYR A 220 8.82 0.09 6.46
N GLY A 221 9.00 -1.21 6.24
CA GLY A 221 9.31 -2.19 7.28
C GLY A 221 9.75 -3.53 6.69
N GLU A 222 10.53 -4.27 7.44
CA GLU A 222 10.80 -5.66 7.14
C GLU A 222 9.61 -6.53 7.61
N LEU A 223 9.34 -7.65 6.94
CA LEU A 223 8.24 -8.54 7.36
C LEU A 223 8.43 -9.04 8.80
N ALA A 224 9.67 -9.28 9.21
CA ALA A 224 10.05 -9.70 10.57
C ALA A 224 9.79 -8.62 11.66
N GLU A 225 9.51 -7.37 11.29
CA GLU A 225 9.15 -6.32 12.26
C GLU A 225 7.67 -6.37 12.66
N PHE A 226 6.86 -7.22 12.01
CA PHE A 226 5.45 -7.39 12.33
C PHE A 226 5.25 -8.57 13.29
N ASP A 227 4.30 -8.42 14.21
CA ASP A 227 3.89 -9.51 15.11
C ASP A 227 2.88 -10.44 14.42
N TRP A 228 2.03 -9.86 13.56
CA TRP A 228 0.97 -10.59 12.88
C TRP A 228 0.86 -10.25 11.40
N LEU A 229 0.66 -11.28 10.59
CA LEU A 229 0.14 -11.20 9.22
C LEU A 229 -1.32 -11.69 9.21
N VAL A 230 -2.26 -10.83 8.88
CA VAL A 230 -3.68 -11.19 8.66
C VAL A 230 -3.94 -11.21 7.16
N THR A 231 -4.25 -12.37 6.61
CA THR A 231 -4.36 -12.58 5.17
C THR A 231 -5.30 -13.73 4.82
N SER A 232 -5.57 -13.93 3.53
CA SER A 232 -6.40 -15.03 3.06
C SER A 232 -5.63 -16.37 2.92
N LYS A 233 -6.39 -17.45 2.79
CA LYS A 233 -5.84 -18.80 2.52
C LYS A 233 -5.16 -18.92 1.15
N ASP A 234 -5.43 -17.97 0.25
CA ASP A 234 -4.82 -17.92 -1.09
C ASP A 234 -3.40 -17.31 -1.07
N MET A 235 -2.92 -16.91 0.11
CA MET A 235 -1.57 -16.38 0.29
C MET A 235 -0.51 -17.39 -0.16
N ALA A 236 0.50 -16.93 -0.91
CA ALA A 236 1.58 -17.79 -1.43
C ALA A 236 2.33 -18.50 -0.30
N GLY A 237 2.49 -19.81 -0.43
CA GLY A 237 3.13 -20.67 0.60
C GLY A 237 4.55 -20.25 0.95
N GLY A 238 5.32 -19.70 0.01
CA GLY A 238 6.66 -19.16 0.28
C GLY A 238 6.65 -17.97 1.25
N CYS A 239 5.64 -17.09 1.17
CA CYS A 239 5.47 -15.99 2.11
C CYS A 239 5.08 -16.50 3.50
N LEU A 240 4.16 -17.47 3.57
CA LEU A 240 3.75 -18.08 4.84
C LEU A 240 4.91 -18.78 5.53
N GLY A 241 5.71 -19.59 4.80
CA GLY A 241 6.90 -20.23 5.32
C GLY A 241 7.93 -19.23 5.85
N TYR A 242 8.16 -18.13 5.14
CA TYR A 242 9.03 -17.07 5.62
C TYR A 242 8.53 -16.43 6.92
N CYS A 243 7.21 -16.20 7.05
CA CYS A 243 6.63 -15.69 8.30
C CYS A 243 6.92 -16.64 9.48
N GLU A 244 6.77 -17.95 9.27
CA GLU A 244 7.08 -18.95 10.28
C GLU A 244 8.57 -18.92 10.69
N ASP A 245 9.47 -18.84 9.70
CA ASP A 245 10.92 -18.79 9.92
C ASP A 245 11.36 -17.56 10.73
N VAL A 246 10.70 -16.40 10.54
CA VAL A 246 11.06 -15.15 11.24
C VAL A 246 10.19 -14.86 12.46
N GLY A 247 9.26 -15.76 12.82
CA GLY A 247 8.44 -15.66 14.02
C GLY A 247 7.22 -14.76 13.93
N VAL A 248 6.77 -14.41 12.71
CA VAL A 248 5.53 -13.65 12.47
C VAL A 248 4.33 -14.60 12.55
N LEU A 249 3.40 -14.29 13.45
CA LEU A 249 2.17 -15.09 13.59
C LEU A 249 1.24 -14.83 12.40
N VAL A 250 0.58 -15.88 11.90
CA VAL A 250 -0.29 -15.77 10.72
C VAL A 250 -1.74 -16.09 11.09
N ARG A 251 -2.65 -15.18 10.76
CA ARG A 251 -4.11 -15.37 10.81
C ARG A 251 -4.65 -15.51 9.41
N LEU A 252 -5.01 -16.72 9.01
CA LEU A 252 -5.68 -17.00 7.73
C LEU A 252 -7.20 -16.89 7.85
N VAL A 253 -7.85 -16.30 6.81
CA VAL A 253 -9.29 -16.14 6.68
C VAL A 253 -9.85 -16.77 5.43
#